data_2e1c7a32cb6b3c7c6aead260bda70d92
#
_entry.id   2e1c7a32cb6b3c7c6aead260bda70d92
#
_cell.length_a   1.000
_cell.length_b   1.000
_cell.length_c   1.000
_cell.angle_alpha   90.00
_cell.angle_beta   90.00
_cell.angle_gamma   90.00
#
_symmetry.space_group_name_H-M   'P 1'
#
loop_
_entity.id
_entity.type
_entity.pdbx_description
1 polymer ?
#
loop_
_entity_poly.entity_id
_entity_poly.type
_entity_poly.pdbx_seq_one_letter_code
_entity_poly.pdbx_strand_id
1 'polypeptide(L)'
;MFPAKQDLTICFAHAAYQMQARFDLRKTGIRNFQVWNYDDFQKRVGEADVVVVSGMWKNDLIPAASKLKFIQSISSGMDQYSKEQLVAKGVRLCSAAGVNARAVAEHAIALILAVARRLPEARDNQHKKVWRGMIGDLTQREDELGGKTMLVVGMGRIGSHLAMLGKAFGMKVVGIRQDPGKGTNGADSIHGMGELVKLVPQADIVALTCALTPETTGLMSAAAFAAMKPSAMFVNVARGKVADEAALIATLQAGKIASAALDVTAEEPLSASSPLWTMPNVFVTPHTAGETRAYEGNVIDILVENLSRLREGERSLVNQVL
;
A
#
# COMPACT_ATOMS: atom_id res chain seq x y z
N MET A 1 25.15 2.08 -23.24
CA MET A 1 24.94 3.54 -23.08
C MET A 1 23.44 3.79 -23.11
N PHE A 2 22.92 4.69 -22.30
CA PHE A 2 21.49 5.07 -22.32
C PHE A 2 21.25 6.01 -23.54
N PRO A 3 20.10 5.87 -24.27
CA PRO A 3 19.85 6.63 -25.49
C PRO A 3 19.83 8.15 -25.27
N ALA A 4 20.24 8.92 -26.28
CA ALA A 4 20.07 10.37 -26.29
C ALA A 4 18.57 10.73 -26.30
N LYS A 5 18.22 11.93 -25.82
CA LYS A 5 16.82 12.35 -25.63
C LYS A 5 15.97 12.20 -26.91
N GLN A 6 16.51 12.56 -28.06
CA GLN A 6 15.81 12.51 -29.36
C GLN A 6 15.56 11.08 -29.86
N ASP A 7 16.35 10.11 -29.38
CA ASP A 7 16.29 8.69 -29.78
C ASP A 7 15.48 7.85 -28.80
N LEU A 8 15.17 8.42 -27.61
CA LEU A 8 14.46 7.74 -26.52
C LEU A 8 12.97 7.60 -26.81
N THR A 9 12.43 6.42 -26.57
CA THR A 9 10.99 6.15 -26.65
C THR A 9 10.48 5.55 -25.35
N ILE A 10 9.40 6.12 -24.81
CA ILE A 10 8.77 5.68 -23.56
C ILE A 10 7.42 5.02 -23.88
N CYS A 11 7.19 3.82 -23.34
CA CYS A 11 5.88 3.18 -23.33
C CYS A 11 5.26 3.30 -21.95
N PHE A 12 4.07 3.86 -21.84
CA PHE A 12 3.22 3.81 -20.66
C PHE A 12 2.20 2.68 -20.81
N ALA A 13 2.17 1.73 -19.87
CA ALA A 13 1.30 0.56 -19.94
C ALA A 13 0.41 0.47 -18.69
N HIS A 14 -0.84 0.90 -18.82
CA HIS A 14 -1.83 0.82 -17.74
C HIS A 14 -3.26 0.84 -18.29
N ALA A 15 -4.17 0.08 -17.66
CA ALA A 15 -5.55 -0.06 -18.11
C ALA A 15 -6.44 1.18 -17.84
N ALA A 16 -6.06 2.03 -16.87
CA ALA A 16 -6.87 3.16 -16.42
C ALA A 16 -6.10 4.48 -16.24
N TYR A 17 -4.85 4.44 -15.77
CA TYR A 17 -4.09 5.66 -15.45
C TYR A 17 -3.63 6.40 -16.70
N GLN A 18 -3.76 7.74 -16.68
CA GLN A 18 -3.45 8.67 -17.76
C GLN A 18 -1.96 9.09 -17.72
N MET A 19 -1.05 8.12 -17.67
CA MET A 19 0.38 8.38 -17.44
C MET A 19 1.01 9.21 -18.57
N GLN A 20 0.67 8.90 -19.84
CA GLN A 20 1.13 9.66 -21.00
C GLN A 20 0.71 11.14 -20.89
N ALA A 21 -0.57 11.40 -20.65
CA ALA A 21 -1.08 12.76 -20.55
C ALA A 21 -0.39 13.55 -19.43
N ARG A 22 -0.10 12.90 -18.28
CA ARG A 22 0.66 13.54 -17.18
C ARG A 22 2.12 13.79 -17.55
N PHE A 23 2.73 12.90 -18.32
CA PHE A 23 4.11 13.08 -18.81
C PHE A 23 4.21 14.24 -19.82
N ASP A 24 3.26 14.34 -20.74
CA ASP A 24 3.23 15.39 -21.76
C ASP A 24 3.13 16.80 -21.15
N LEU A 25 2.49 16.94 -19.98
CA LEU A 25 2.47 18.19 -19.23
C LEU A 25 3.88 18.67 -18.79
N ARG A 26 4.86 17.76 -18.70
CA ARG A 26 6.27 18.12 -18.38
C ARG A 26 7.04 18.67 -19.59
N LYS A 27 6.43 18.67 -20.79
CA LYS A 27 6.99 19.23 -22.04
C LYS A 27 8.43 18.77 -22.30
N THR A 28 8.70 17.50 -22.02
CA THR A 28 10.06 16.93 -22.14
C THR A 28 10.51 16.84 -23.59
N GLY A 29 9.61 16.72 -24.55
CA GLY A 29 9.91 16.47 -25.97
C GLY A 29 10.42 15.06 -26.26
N ILE A 30 10.34 14.12 -25.30
CA ILE A 30 10.69 12.72 -25.50
C ILE A 30 9.53 12.00 -26.19
N ARG A 31 9.82 11.17 -27.20
CA ARG A 31 8.80 10.33 -27.86
C ARG A 31 8.18 9.38 -26.87
N ASN A 32 6.87 9.29 -26.88
CA ASN A 32 6.16 8.42 -25.97
C ASN A 32 4.83 7.96 -26.56
N PHE A 33 4.30 6.87 -26.01
CA PHE A 33 2.98 6.36 -26.34
C PHE A 33 2.41 5.60 -25.13
N GLN A 34 1.08 5.44 -25.09
CA GLN A 34 0.41 4.65 -24.07
C GLN A 34 -0.32 3.46 -24.70
N VAL A 35 -0.31 2.35 -23.98
CA VAL A 35 -1.10 1.15 -24.27
C VAL A 35 -2.04 0.87 -23.09
N TRP A 36 -3.26 0.41 -23.38
CA TRP A 36 -4.33 0.29 -22.42
C TRP A 36 -4.69 -1.16 -22.07
N ASN A 37 -4.10 -2.12 -22.77
CA ASN A 37 -4.30 -3.55 -22.55
C ASN A 37 -3.01 -4.33 -22.79
N TYR A 38 -3.01 -5.59 -22.35
CA TYR A 38 -1.83 -6.45 -22.44
C TYR A 38 -1.47 -6.82 -23.89
N ASP A 39 -2.45 -7.05 -24.76
CA ASP A 39 -2.21 -7.47 -26.15
C ASP A 39 -1.48 -6.38 -26.95
N ASP A 40 -1.88 -5.13 -26.78
CA ASP A 40 -1.20 -3.99 -27.40
C ASP A 40 0.18 -3.76 -26.77
N PHE A 41 0.31 -3.98 -25.45
CA PHE A 41 1.61 -3.89 -24.81
C PHE A 41 2.58 -4.94 -25.34
N GLN A 42 2.15 -6.19 -25.49
CA GLN A 42 2.96 -7.28 -26.03
C GLN A 42 3.42 -7.00 -27.48
N LYS A 43 2.56 -6.43 -28.31
CA LYS A 43 2.89 -6.09 -29.71
C LYS A 43 3.91 -4.96 -29.79
N ARG A 44 3.90 -4.02 -28.84
CA ARG A 44 4.61 -2.75 -28.97
C ARG A 44 5.76 -2.56 -27.97
N VAL A 45 5.95 -3.47 -27.01
CA VAL A 45 7.01 -3.35 -25.99
C VAL A 45 8.42 -3.25 -26.57
N GLY A 46 8.65 -3.86 -27.74
CA GLY A 46 9.93 -3.79 -28.47
C GLY A 46 10.26 -2.42 -29.08
N GLU A 47 9.29 -1.49 -29.16
CA GLU A 47 9.52 -0.12 -29.63
C GLU A 47 10.17 0.76 -28.55
N ALA A 48 10.06 0.40 -27.26
CA ALA A 48 10.37 1.25 -26.13
C ALA A 48 11.74 0.96 -25.52
N ASP A 49 12.49 2.01 -25.22
CA ASP A 49 13.71 1.98 -24.40
C ASP A 49 13.39 2.05 -22.91
N VAL A 50 12.27 2.71 -22.58
CA VAL A 50 11.76 2.88 -21.20
C VAL A 50 10.31 2.41 -21.15
N VAL A 51 9.99 1.62 -20.14
CA VAL A 51 8.63 1.16 -19.87
C VAL A 51 8.18 1.64 -18.50
N VAL A 52 7.00 2.27 -18.44
CA VAL A 52 6.34 2.71 -17.20
C VAL A 52 5.14 1.80 -16.97
N VAL A 53 5.22 0.89 -15.99
CA VAL A 53 4.26 -0.23 -15.86
C VAL A 53 4.23 -0.77 -14.44
N SER A 54 3.18 -1.50 -14.07
CA SER A 54 3.11 -2.35 -12.89
C SER A 54 2.35 -3.65 -13.17
N GLY A 55 1.08 -3.77 -12.81
CA GLY A 55 0.31 -5.01 -12.91
C GLY A 55 0.17 -5.59 -14.33
N MET A 56 0.39 -4.77 -15.36
CA MET A 56 0.40 -5.23 -16.76
C MET A 56 1.72 -5.89 -17.16
N TRP A 57 2.79 -5.78 -16.34
CA TRP A 57 4.06 -6.42 -16.62
C TRP A 57 3.99 -7.93 -16.39
N LYS A 58 4.50 -8.70 -17.35
CA LYS A 58 4.80 -10.12 -17.21
C LYS A 58 6.22 -10.40 -17.75
N ASN A 59 6.92 -11.34 -17.14
CA ASN A 59 8.32 -11.60 -17.46
C ASN A 59 8.51 -12.25 -18.85
N ASP A 60 7.46 -12.81 -19.45
CA ASP A 60 7.44 -13.31 -20.82
C ASP A 60 7.58 -12.20 -21.88
N LEU A 61 7.40 -10.93 -21.50
CA LEU A 61 7.68 -9.77 -22.35
C LEU A 61 9.18 -9.47 -22.53
N ILE A 62 10.05 -9.98 -21.62
CA ILE A 62 11.48 -9.66 -21.63
C ILE A 62 12.16 -10.00 -22.96
N PRO A 63 11.92 -11.14 -23.62
CA PRO A 63 12.50 -11.44 -24.93
C PRO A 63 12.07 -10.44 -26.02
N ALA A 64 10.78 -10.06 -26.05
CA ALA A 64 10.22 -9.14 -27.04
C ALA A 64 10.68 -7.68 -26.81
N ALA A 65 11.00 -7.28 -25.60
CA ALA A 65 11.45 -5.94 -25.23
C ALA A 65 12.92 -5.70 -25.63
N SER A 66 13.22 -5.76 -26.96
CA SER A 66 14.60 -5.78 -27.48
C SER A 66 15.40 -4.52 -27.17
N LYS A 67 14.76 -3.34 -27.13
CA LYS A 67 15.38 -2.04 -26.86
C LYS A 67 15.42 -1.65 -25.38
N LEU A 68 14.70 -2.37 -24.51
CA LEU A 68 14.46 -1.99 -23.13
C LEU A 68 15.74 -1.81 -22.34
N LYS A 69 15.90 -0.65 -21.69
CA LYS A 69 17.01 -0.24 -20.82
C LYS A 69 16.57 0.07 -19.41
N PHE A 70 15.33 0.54 -19.25
CA PHE A 70 14.84 1.00 -17.95
C PHE A 70 13.35 0.71 -17.76
N ILE A 71 13.00 0.23 -16.57
CA ILE A 71 11.62 0.10 -16.12
C ILE A 71 11.41 1.04 -14.93
N GLN A 72 10.47 1.98 -15.05
CA GLN A 72 9.89 2.69 -13.92
C GLN A 72 8.61 1.96 -13.52
N SER A 73 8.65 1.21 -12.44
CA SER A 73 7.42 0.68 -11.87
C SER A 73 6.56 1.82 -11.32
N ILE A 74 5.26 1.74 -11.55
CA ILE A 74 4.28 2.67 -10.96
C ILE A 74 3.81 2.21 -9.58
N SER A 75 4.29 1.08 -9.06
CA SER A 75 3.98 0.57 -7.73
C SER A 75 5.19 0.52 -6.82
N SER A 76 4.93 0.41 -5.51
CA SER A 76 5.98 0.15 -4.51
C SER A 76 6.34 -1.33 -4.43
N GLY A 77 5.37 -2.24 -4.66
CA GLY A 77 5.58 -3.69 -4.74
C GLY A 77 6.30 -4.06 -6.04
N MET A 78 7.18 -5.05 -5.94
CA MET A 78 8.07 -5.45 -7.05
C MET A 78 8.02 -6.96 -7.33
N ASP A 79 7.00 -7.63 -6.80
CA ASP A 79 6.89 -9.10 -6.80
C ASP A 79 6.68 -9.68 -8.21
N GLN A 80 6.15 -8.88 -9.15
CA GLN A 80 5.90 -9.27 -10.54
C GLN A 80 7.16 -9.28 -11.43
N TYR A 81 8.28 -8.70 -10.97
CA TYR A 81 9.49 -8.56 -11.78
C TYR A 81 10.52 -9.67 -11.46
N SER A 82 10.95 -10.42 -12.48
CA SER A 82 12.11 -11.32 -12.37
C SER A 82 13.39 -10.51 -12.39
N LYS A 83 13.98 -10.31 -11.22
CA LYS A 83 15.20 -9.52 -11.05
C LYS A 83 16.37 -10.13 -11.81
N GLU A 84 16.48 -11.46 -11.76
CA GLU A 84 17.54 -12.23 -12.42
C GLU A 84 17.53 -12.01 -13.94
N GLN A 85 16.36 -12.11 -14.57
CA GLN A 85 16.22 -11.93 -16.01
C GLN A 85 16.47 -10.47 -16.45
N LEU A 86 16.01 -9.49 -15.66
CA LEU A 86 16.24 -8.07 -15.94
C LEU A 86 17.73 -7.72 -15.81
N VAL A 87 18.41 -8.21 -14.78
CA VAL A 87 19.86 -8.03 -14.61
C VAL A 87 20.62 -8.64 -15.76
N ALA A 88 20.29 -9.89 -16.17
CA ALA A 88 20.92 -10.57 -17.29
C ALA A 88 20.77 -9.79 -18.61
N LYS A 89 19.67 -9.04 -18.77
CA LYS A 89 19.44 -8.17 -19.93
C LYS A 89 20.03 -6.77 -19.78
N GLY A 90 20.58 -6.42 -18.64
CA GLY A 90 21.12 -5.08 -18.35
C GLY A 90 20.04 -4.01 -18.19
N VAL A 91 18.82 -4.39 -17.82
CA VAL A 91 17.69 -3.48 -17.60
C VAL A 91 17.70 -2.98 -16.16
N ARG A 92 17.67 -1.67 -15.97
CA ARG A 92 17.52 -1.05 -14.65
C ARG A 92 16.05 -0.97 -14.26
N LEU A 93 15.77 -1.09 -12.97
CA LEU A 93 14.42 -1.10 -12.42
C LEU A 93 14.34 -0.16 -11.22
N CYS A 94 13.38 0.77 -11.26
CA CYS A 94 13.03 1.61 -10.13
C CYS A 94 11.58 1.40 -9.71
N SER A 95 11.32 1.51 -8.41
CA SER A 95 9.97 1.48 -7.85
C SER A 95 9.38 2.88 -7.71
N ALA A 96 8.05 2.96 -7.51
CA ALA A 96 7.38 4.19 -7.09
C ALA A 96 7.25 4.29 -5.56
N ALA A 97 8.17 3.69 -4.82
CA ALA A 97 8.11 3.68 -3.36
C ALA A 97 8.05 5.10 -2.78
N GLY A 98 7.04 5.34 -1.96
CA GLY A 98 6.82 6.61 -1.26
C GLY A 98 5.92 7.62 -1.96
N VAL A 99 5.60 7.45 -3.25
CA VAL A 99 4.70 8.38 -3.98
C VAL A 99 3.30 8.48 -3.36
N ASN A 100 2.85 7.41 -2.73
CA ASN A 100 1.53 7.31 -2.10
C ASN A 100 1.61 7.14 -0.57
N ALA A 101 2.79 7.29 0.04
CA ALA A 101 2.95 7.00 1.47
C ALA A 101 2.04 7.85 2.35
N ARG A 102 1.86 9.14 2.02
CA ARG A 102 0.93 10.02 2.72
C ARG A 102 -0.52 9.57 2.51
N ALA A 103 -0.91 9.31 1.26
CA ALA A 103 -2.27 8.88 0.92
C ALA A 103 -2.68 7.60 1.66
N VAL A 104 -1.80 6.59 1.68
CA VAL A 104 -2.06 5.33 2.40
C VAL A 104 -2.17 5.56 3.91
N ALA A 105 -1.35 6.44 4.48
CA ALA A 105 -1.45 6.79 5.90
C ALA A 105 -2.74 7.57 6.22
N GLU A 106 -3.14 8.51 5.34
CA GLU A 106 -4.41 9.23 5.44
C GLU A 106 -5.60 8.27 5.31
N HIS A 107 -5.52 7.30 4.40
CA HIS A 107 -6.55 6.27 4.27
C HIS A 107 -6.63 5.39 5.52
N ALA A 108 -5.48 4.96 6.08
CA ALA A 108 -5.45 4.17 7.31
C ALA A 108 -6.10 4.90 8.49
N ILE A 109 -5.76 6.18 8.70
CA ILE A 109 -6.40 6.96 9.80
C ILE A 109 -7.88 7.23 9.51
N ALA A 110 -8.28 7.40 8.24
CA ALA A 110 -9.68 7.53 7.86
C ALA A 110 -10.47 6.25 8.16
N LEU A 111 -9.91 5.06 7.87
CA LEU A 111 -10.50 3.77 8.25
C LEU A 111 -10.64 3.63 9.76
N ILE A 112 -9.60 4.00 10.52
CA ILE A 112 -9.62 3.99 11.99
C ILE A 112 -10.74 4.89 12.51
N LEU A 113 -10.82 6.12 12.01
CA LEU A 113 -11.88 7.07 12.39
C LEU A 113 -13.26 6.59 11.96
N ALA A 114 -13.40 6.04 10.75
CA ALA A 114 -14.68 5.54 10.26
C ALA A 114 -15.26 4.45 11.17
N VAL A 115 -14.41 3.52 11.63
CA VAL A 115 -14.84 2.45 12.54
C VAL A 115 -15.07 3.00 13.95
N ALA A 116 -14.15 3.79 14.51
CA ALA A 116 -14.29 4.36 15.84
C ALA A 116 -15.55 5.23 15.96
N ARG A 117 -15.92 5.97 14.92
CA ARG A 117 -17.10 6.86 14.87
C ARG A 117 -18.33 6.21 14.26
N ARG A 118 -18.31 4.89 13.98
CA ARG A 118 -19.42 4.10 13.40
C ARG A 118 -20.00 4.71 12.12
N LEU A 119 -19.13 5.31 11.28
CA LEU A 119 -19.58 5.99 10.06
C LEU A 119 -20.21 5.02 9.04
N PRO A 120 -19.75 3.76 8.86
CA PRO A 120 -20.43 2.81 7.99
C PRO A 120 -21.88 2.56 8.42
N GLU A 121 -22.13 2.33 9.72
CA GLU A 121 -23.50 2.16 10.24
C GLU A 121 -24.34 3.43 10.05
N ALA A 122 -23.76 4.60 10.30
CA ALA A 122 -24.45 5.87 10.06
C ALA A 122 -24.86 6.03 8.59
N ARG A 123 -23.99 5.62 7.65
CA ARG A 123 -24.28 5.63 6.21
C ARG A 123 -25.40 4.65 5.86
N ASP A 124 -25.39 3.44 6.41
CA ASP A 124 -26.46 2.44 6.21
C ASP A 124 -27.79 2.92 6.75
N ASN A 125 -27.78 3.54 7.92
CA ASN A 125 -28.96 4.15 8.53
C ASN A 125 -29.50 5.31 7.68
N GLN A 126 -28.62 6.12 7.08
CA GLN A 126 -29.01 7.19 6.14
C GLN A 126 -29.79 6.62 4.95
N HIS A 127 -29.34 5.52 4.35
CA HIS A 127 -30.06 4.85 3.25
C HIS A 127 -31.43 4.33 3.68
N LYS A 128 -31.51 3.82 4.90
CA LYS A 128 -32.77 3.30 5.50
C LYS A 128 -33.66 4.43 6.05
N LYS A 129 -33.23 5.68 6.02
CA LYS A 129 -33.91 6.86 6.62
C LYS A 129 -34.15 6.68 8.13
N VAL A 130 -33.20 6.01 8.81
CA VAL A 130 -33.23 5.79 10.25
C VAL A 130 -32.41 6.85 10.96
N TRP A 131 -33.04 7.67 11.80
CA TRP A 131 -32.34 8.57 12.72
C TRP A 131 -32.14 7.82 14.06
N ARG A 132 -30.94 7.31 14.27
CA ARG A 132 -30.62 6.57 15.49
C ARG A 132 -30.77 7.45 16.74
N GLY A 133 -31.43 6.92 17.75
CA GLY A 133 -31.50 7.55 19.07
C GLY A 133 -30.18 7.53 19.84
N MET A 134 -30.15 8.14 21.01
CA MET A 134 -29.01 8.09 21.93
C MET A 134 -28.85 6.67 22.50
N ILE A 135 -27.61 6.22 22.64
CA ILE A 135 -27.27 4.90 23.18
C ILE A 135 -26.91 5.04 24.66
N GLY A 136 -27.63 4.33 25.53
CA GLY A 136 -27.38 4.29 26.97
C GLY A 136 -26.14 3.45 27.32
N ASP A 137 -25.97 2.32 26.66
CA ASP A 137 -24.83 1.41 26.86
C ASP A 137 -23.53 2.03 26.32
N LEU A 138 -22.59 2.30 27.22
CA LEU A 138 -21.28 2.89 26.89
C LEU A 138 -20.47 2.02 25.91
N THR A 139 -20.62 0.72 25.97
CA THR A 139 -19.86 -0.21 25.09
C THR A 139 -20.34 -0.16 23.63
N GLN A 140 -21.53 0.36 23.39
CA GLN A 140 -22.14 0.50 22.07
C GLN A 140 -22.01 1.91 21.49
N ARG A 141 -21.42 2.85 22.21
CA ARG A 141 -21.19 4.22 21.72
C ARG A 141 -20.01 4.30 20.77
N GLU A 142 -19.96 5.40 20.07
CA GLU A 142 -18.78 5.86 19.33
C GLU A 142 -17.59 6.03 20.28
N ASP A 143 -16.41 5.77 19.77
CA ASP A 143 -15.17 5.81 20.53
C ASP A 143 -14.28 7.01 20.11
N GLU A 144 -13.37 7.43 21.01
CA GLU A 144 -12.38 8.48 20.79
C GLU A 144 -10.98 7.85 20.65
N LEU A 145 -10.10 8.50 19.90
CA LEU A 145 -8.73 8.01 19.71
C LEU A 145 -7.76 8.50 20.79
N GLY A 146 -8.07 9.64 21.44
CA GLY A 146 -7.23 10.23 22.48
C GLY A 146 -6.93 9.25 23.61
N GLY A 147 -5.66 9.15 24.01
CA GLY A 147 -5.20 8.25 25.06
C GLY A 147 -5.06 6.77 24.68
N LYS A 148 -5.54 6.35 23.50
CA LYS A 148 -5.38 4.97 23.02
C LYS A 148 -3.95 4.68 22.56
N THR A 149 -3.59 3.39 22.58
CA THR A 149 -2.30 2.90 22.05
C THR A 149 -2.50 2.33 20.66
N MET A 150 -1.78 2.88 19.67
CA MET A 150 -1.70 2.35 18.31
C MET A 150 -0.36 1.63 18.11
N LEU A 151 -0.40 0.35 17.75
CA LEU A 151 0.76 -0.44 17.35
C LEU A 151 0.85 -0.40 15.81
N VAL A 152 1.90 0.24 15.29
CA VAL A 152 2.17 0.33 13.84
C VAL A 152 3.21 -0.71 13.47
N VAL A 153 2.81 -1.72 12.72
CA VAL A 153 3.68 -2.79 12.24
C VAL A 153 4.20 -2.43 10.86
N GLY A 154 5.49 -2.03 10.81
CA GLY A 154 6.13 -1.55 9.60
C GLY A 154 6.41 -0.05 9.62
N MET A 155 7.38 0.42 10.42
CA MET A 155 7.78 1.83 10.52
C MET A 155 8.64 2.29 9.33
N GLY A 156 8.10 2.10 8.11
CA GLY A 156 8.60 2.68 6.88
C GLY A 156 7.98 4.06 6.61
N ARG A 157 7.96 4.50 5.34
CA ARG A 157 7.38 5.81 4.94
C ARG A 157 5.91 5.92 5.32
N ILE A 158 5.10 4.88 5.08
CA ILE A 158 3.66 4.86 5.41
C ILE A 158 3.49 4.87 6.93
N GLY A 159 4.13 3.95 7.64
CA GLY A 159 4.00 3.84 9.10
C GLY A 159 4.45 5.09 9.84
N SER A 160 5.49 5.78 9.35
CA SER A 160 5.95 7.07 9.91
C SER A 160 4.90 8.18 9.76
N HIS A 161 4.26 8.27 8.59
CA HIS A 161 3.15 9.22 8.41
C HIS A 161 1.94 8.86 9.28
N LEU A 162 1.59 7.58 9.37
CA LEU A 162 0.50 7.12 10.24
C LEU A 162 0.81 7.40 11.72
N ALA A 163 2.06 7.20 12.15
CA ALA A 163 2.50 7.53 13.51
C ALA A 163 2.31 9.02 13.82
N MET A 164 2.70 9.92 12.91
CA MET A 164 2.48 11.36 13.07
C MET A 164 0.98 11.70 13.18
N LEU A 165 0.14 11.09 12.34
CA LEU A 165 -1.31 11.28 12.42
C LEU A 165 -1.87 10.76 13.75
N GLY A 166 -1.48 9.57 14.18
CA GLY A 166 -1.89 9.03 15.50
C GLY A 166 -1.51 9.95 16.64
N LYS A 167 -0.28 10.51 16.63
CA LYS A 167 0.15 11.50 17.63
C LYS A 167 -0.70 12.76 17.61
N ALA A 168 -1.09 13.26 16.42
CA ALA A 168 -1.97 14.43 16.30
C ALA A 168 -3.36 14.19 16.89
N PHE A 169 -3.83 12.93 16.94
CA PHE A 169 -5.05 12.53 17.64
C PHE A 169 -4.85 12.19 19.11
N GLY A 170 -3.67 12.49 19.70
CA GLY A 170 -3.39 12.25 21.11
C GLY A 170 -3.18 10.78 21.49
N MET A 171 -2.85 9.92 20.50
CA MET A 171 -2.57 8.52 20.76
C MET A 171 -1.14 8.30 21.24
N LYS A 172 -0.91 7.23 22.01
CA LYS A 172 0.41 6.64 22.19
C LYS A 172 0.70 5.75 20.99
N VAL A 173 1.84 5.96 20.32
CA VAL A 173 2.22 5.19 19.15
C VAL A 173 3.45 4.34 19.43
N VAL A 174 3.28 3.02 19.25
CA VAL A 174 4.36 2.03 19.36
C VAL A 174 4.63 1.49 17.97
N GLY A 175 5.88 1.52 17.52
CA GLY A 175 6.26 1.05 16.20
C GLY A 175 6.99 -0.28 16.23
N ILE A 176 6.79 -1.11 15.22
CA ILE A 176 7.57 -2.31 14.96
C ILE A 176 8.26 -2.18 13.60
N ARG A 177 9.54 -2.53 13.54
CA ARG A 177 10.32 -2.61 12.30
C ARG A 177 11.46 -3.62 12.41
N GLN A 178 12.00 -4.02 11.26
CA GLN A 178 13.06 -5.01 11.19
C GLN A 178 14.36 -4.54 11.88
N ASP A 179 14.71 -3.26 11.70
CA ASP A 179 15.89 -2.65 12.31
C ASP A 179 15.48 -1.48 13.22
N PRO A 180 15.30 -1.70 14.53
CA PRO A 180 14.89 -0.66 15.47
C PRO A 180 15.87 0.53 15.59
N GLY A 181 17.14 0.32 15.21
CA GLY A 181 18.18 1.35 15.27
C GLY A 181 17.99 2.52 14.29
N LYS A 182 17.08 2.40 13.32
CA LYS A 182 16.80 3.46 12.31
C LYS A 182 15.90 4.61 12.81
N GLY A 183 15.80 4.80 14.12
CA GLY A 183 15.07 5.91 14.73
C GLY A 183 13.56 5.67 14.88
N THR A 184 12.91 6.55 15.64
CA THR A 184 11.50 6.41 16.04
C THR A 184 10.50 6.79 14.94
N ASN A 185 10.90 7.65 13.99
CA ASN A 185 10.04 8.10 12.89
C ASN A 185 8.63 8.56 13.32
N GLY A 186 8.56 9.28 14.45
CA GLY A 186 7.29 9.82 14.98
C GLY A 186 6.57 8.92 16.00
N ALA A 187 7.02 7.68 16.25
CA ALA A 187 6.49 6.84 17.31
C ALA A 187 7.12 7.19 18.69
N ASP A 188 6.43 6.85 19.78
CA ASP A 188 6.94 7.01 21.15
C ASP A 188 8.02 5.96 21.48
N SER A 189 7.90 4.75 20.91
CA SER A 189 8.90 3.69 21.02
C SER A 189 8.93 2.83 19.77
N ILE A 190 10.10 2.20 19.52
CA ILE A 190 10.32 1.28 18.39
C ILE A 190 10.85 -0.05 18.92
N HIS A 191 10.35 -1.12 18.33
CA HIS A 191 10.65 -2.50 18.68
C HIS A 191 10.96 -3.35 17.45
N GLY A 192 11.60 -4.50 17.69
CA GLY A 192 11.89 -5.49 16.64
C GLY A 192 10.67 -6.34 16.29
N MET A 193 10.71 -6.97 15.12
CA MET A 193 9.61 -7.82 14.61
C MET A 193 9.28 -8.98 15.58
N GLY A 194 10.27 -9.54 16.28
CA GLY A 194 10.08 -10.62 17.25
C GLY A 194 9.30 -10.25 18.50
N GLU A 195 9.03 -8.97 18.73
CA GLU A 195 8.29 -8.51 19.90
C GLU A 195 6.79 -8.35 19.65
N LEU A 196 6.32 -8.59 18.43
CA LEU A 196 4.92 -8.37 18.04
C LEU A 196 3.93 -8.97 19.05
N VAL A 197 4.05 -10.27 19.35
CA VAL A 197 3.09 -10.99 20.22
C VAL A 197 3.09 -10.44 21.66
N LYS A 198 4.21 -9.84 22.11
CA LYS A 198 4.30 -9.20 23.44
C LYS A 198 3.66 -7.81 23.45
N LEU A 199 3.61 -7.13 22.32
CA LEU A 199 3.10 -5.76 22.19
C LEU A 199 1.61 -5.70 21.87
N VAL A 200 1.12 -6.67 21.09
CA VAL A 200 -0.29 -6.77 20.68
C VAL A 200 -1.27 -6.66 21.85
N PRO A 201 -1.06 -7.29 23.04
CA PRO A 201 -1.98 -7.18 24.18
C PRO A 201 -2.10 -5.76 24.75
N GLN A 202 -1.17 -4.88 24.44
CA GLN A 202 -1.16 -3.50 24.94
C GLN A 202 -1.85 -2.53 23.98
N ALA A 203 -2.07 -2.94 22.73
CA ALA A 203 -2.61 -2.10 21.67
C ALA A 203 -4.15 -2.05 21.68
N ASP A 204 -4.69 -0.87 21.49
CA ASP A 204 -6.11 -0.66 21.19
C ASP A 204 -6.36 -0.71 19.67
N ILE A 205 -5.33 -0.37 18.89
CA ILE A 205 -5.35 -0.44 17.43
C ILE A 205 -4.05 -1.11 16.98
N VAL A 206 -4.15 -2.13 16.11
CA VAL A 206 -3.02 -2.76 15.45
C VAL A 206 -3.12 -2.45 13.96
N ALA A 207 -2.16 -1.67 13.42
CA ALA A 207 -2.15 -1.22 12.03
C ALA A 207 -0.97 -1.81 11.27
N LEU A 208 -1.23 -2.54 10.19
CA LEU A 208 -0.21 -3.09 9.29
C LEU A 208 0.10 -2.12 8.16
N THR A 209 1.38 -1.76 8.04
CA THR A 209 1.94 -0.90 7.00
C THR A 209 3.27 -1.45 6.44
N CYS A 210 3.63 -2.70 6.77
CA CYS A 210 4.85 -3.35 6.33
C CYS A 210 4.73 -3.92 4.91
N ALA A 211 5.88 -4.12 4.24
CA ALA A 211 5.91 -4.86 2.98
C ALA A 211 5.62 -6.35 3.21
N LEU A 212 5.09 -7.01 2.19
CA LEU A 212 4.98 -8.48 2.15
C LEU A 212 6.35 -9.06 1.78
N THR A 213 6.88 -9.85 2.68
CA THR A 213 8.12 -10.63 2.51
C THR A 213 7.91 -12.03 3.08
N PRO A 214 8.83 -12.99 2.87
CA PRO A 214 8.75 -14.29 3.55
C PRO A 214 8.58 -14.17 5.06
N GLU A 215 9.28 -13.21 5.70
CA GLU A 215 9.26 -12.99 7.16
C GLU A 215 7.97 -12.31 7.65
N THR A 216 7.27 -11.58 6.80
CA THR A 216 6.02 -10.89 7.14
C THR A 216 4.77 -11.64 6.67
N THR A 217 4.92 -12.69 5.88
CA THR A 217 3.81 -13.55 5.48
C THR A 217 3.22 -14.25 6.70
N GLY A 218 1.90 -14.06 6.93
CA GLY A 218 1.21 -14.62 8.09
C GLY A 218 1.69 -14.06 9.44
N LEU A 219 2.35 -12.90 9.44
CA LEU A 219 2.90 -12.27 10.64
C LEU A 219 1.82 -12.05 11.72
N MET A 220 0.62 -11.57 11.32
CA MET A 220 -0.56 -11.57 12.17
C MET A 220 -1.22 -12.96 12.12
N SER A 221 -0.63 -13.87 12.88
CA SER A 221 -1.08 -15.26 13.01
C SER A 221 -2.29 -15.41 13.93
N ALA A 222 -2.88 -16.62 14.00
CA ALA A 222 -3.93 -16.94 14.96
C ALA A 222 -3.54 -16.62 16.41
N ALA A 223 -2.27 -16.88 16.78
CA ALA A 223 -1.76 -16.56 18.12
C ALA A 223 -1.69 -15.03 18.35
N ALA A 224 -1.29 -14.26 17.35
CA ALA A 224 -1.27 -12.80 17.44
C ALA A 224 -2.69 -12.21 17.58
N PHE A 225 -3.66 -12.71 16.80
CA PHE A 225 -5.06 -12.30 16.95
C PHE A 225 -5.65 -12.70 18.32
N ALA A 226 -5.34 -13.89 18.81
CA ALA A 226 -5.78 -14.34 20.13
C ALA A 226 -5.21 -13.51 21.29
N ALA A 227 -4.09 -12.85 21.09
CA ALA A 227 -3.44 -11.96 22.06
C ALA A 227 -3.98 -10.52 22.04
N MET A 228 -4.79 -10.13 21.04
CA MET A 228 -5.38 -8.79 20.99
C MET A 228 -6.40 -8.57 22.11
N LYS A 229 -6.57 -7.30 22.52
CA LYS A 229 -7.64 -6.93 23.45
C LYS A 229 -9.02 -7.20 22.78
N PRO A 230 -10.05 -7.61 23.55
CA PRO A 230 -11.42 -7.75 23.02
C PRO A 230 -11.98 -6.44 22.44
N SER A 231 -11.53 -5.31 22.93
CA SER A 231 -11.90 -3.98 22.42
C SER A 231 -11.03 -3.50 21.25
N ALA A 232 -10.02 -4.26 20.82
CA ALA A 232 -9.06 -3.79 19.83
C ALA A 232 -9.64 -3.77 18.41
N MET A 233 -9.12 -2.83 17.62
CA MET A 233 -9.33 -2.73 16.17
C MET A 233 -8.10 -3.23 15.42
N PHE A 234 -8.32 -4.06 14.39
CA PHE A 234 -7.29 -4.46 13.45
C PHE A 234 -7.41 -3.66 12.15
N VAL A 235 -6.30 -3.13 11.63
CA VAL A 235 -6.26 -2.34 10.38
C VAL A 235 -5.19 -2.88 9.45
N ASN A 236 -5.55 -3.18 8.21
CA ASN A 236 -4.59 -3.64 7.21
C ASN A 236 -4.65 -2.79 5.94
N VAL A 237 -3.60 -1.98 5.72
CA VAL A 237 -3.34 -1.21 4.49
C VAL A 237 -2.01 -1.64 3.85
N ALA A 238 -1.52 -2.81 4.21
CA ALA A 238 -0.26 -3.38 3.73
C ALA A 238 -0.45 -4.36 2.56
N ARG A 239 -0.63 -5.64 2.88
CA ARG A 239 -1.03 -6.74 1.97
C ARG A 239 -1.86 -7.74 2.76
N GLY A 240 -2.86 -8.34 2.14
CA GLY A 240 -3.74 -9.31 2.81
C GLY A 240 -2.97 -10.48 3.42
N LYS A 241 -2.00 -11.02 2.68
CA LYS A 241 -1.16 -12.17 3.12
C LYS A 241 -0.21 -11.88 4.29
N VAL A 242 -0.12 -10.65 4.78
CA VAL A 242 0.59 -10.34 6.04
C VAL A 242 -0.20 -10.85 7.26
N ALA A 243 -1.49 -11.04 7.10
CA ALA A 243 -2.37 -11.61 8.12
C ALA A 243 -2.89 -12.99 7.69
N ASP A 244 -3.10 -13.88 8.66
CA ASP A 244 -3.91 -15.08 8.50
C ASP A 244 -5.39 -14.66 8.46
N GLU A 245 -5.95 -14.53 7.25
CA GLU A 245 -7.31 -14.05 7.03
C GLU A 245 -8.36 -15.00 7.63
N ALA A 246 -8.11 -16.30 7.59
CA ALA A 246 -9.03 -17.28 8.20
C ALA A 246 -9.08 -17.13 9.73
N ALA A 247 -7.93 -16.92 10.36
CA ALA A 247 -7.84 -16.65 11.79
C ALA A 247 -8.49 -15.29 12.15
N LEU A 248 -8.33 -14.25 11.32
CA LEU A 248 -8.99 -12.97 11.49
C LEU A 248 -10.50 -13.12 11.48
N ILE A 249 -11.06 -13.79 10.46
CA ILE A 249 -12.50 -14.04 10.33
C ILE A 249 -13.03 -14.78 11.55
N ALA A 250 -12.39 -15.89 11.94
CA ALA A 250 -12.79 -16.65 13.11
C ALA A 250 -12.76 -15.82 14.41
N THR A 251 -11.75 -14.97 14.57
CA THR A 251 -11.57 -14.09 15.73
C THR A 251 -12.68 -13.03 15.81
N LEU A 252 -13.03 -12.42 14.67
CA LEU A 252 -14.10 -11.45 14.55
C LEU A 252 -15.49 -12.05 14.78
N GLN A 253 -15.76 -13.22 14.20
CA GLN A 253 -17.02 -13.96 14.40
C GLN A 253 -17.23 -14.38 15.85
N ALA A 254 -16.15 -14.74 16.53
CA ALA A 254 -16.17 -15.08 17.95
C ALA A 254 -16.23 -13.86 18.89
N GLY A 255 -16.23 -12.63 18.36
CA GLY A 255 -16.21 -11.40 19.15
C GLY A 255 -14.95 -11.23 20.01
N LYS A 256 -13.85 -11.89 19.66
CA LYS A 256 -12.58 -11.82 20.39
C LYS A 256 -11.78 -10.54 20.13
N ILE A 257 -12.09 -9.85 19.05
CA ILE A 257 -11.67 -8.47 18.78
C ILE A 257 -12.90 -7.66 18.34
N ALA A 258 -12.88 -6.36 18.58
CA ALA A 258 -14.04 -5.51 18.34
C ALA A 258 -14.33 -5.34 16.84
N SER A 259 -13.33 -5.10 16.03
CA SER A 259 -13.52 -4.73 14.63
C SER A 259 -12.27 -4.90 13.77
N ALA A 260 -12.47 -4.87 12.45
CA ALA A 260 -11.39 -4.76 11.49
C ALA A 260 -11.72 -3.75 10.38
N ALA A 261 -10.68 -3.08 9.86
CA ALA A 261 -10.74 -2.21 8.68
C ALA A 261 -9.65 -2.66 7.68
N LEU A 262 -10.07 -3.05 6.48
CA LEU A 262 -9.22 -3.75 5.53
C LEU A 262 -9.26 -3.02 4.18
N ASP A 263 -8.12 -2.52 3.72
CA ASP A 263 -7.98 -2.07 2.33
C ASP A 263 -7.47 -3.19 1.42
N VAL A 264 -6.95 -4.27 2.02
CA VAL A 264 -6.36 -5.42 1.32
C VAL A 264 -6.84 -6.73 1.91
N THR A 265 -6.99 -7.75 1.04
CA THR A 265 -7.43 -9.10 1.41
C THR A 265 -6.47 -10.16 0.87
N ALA A 266 -6.56 -11.40 1.36
CA ALA A 266 -5.65 -12.48 0.97
C ALA A 266 -5.80 -12.83 -0.52
N GLU A 267 -7.04 -12.77 -1.02
CA GLU A 267 -7.41 -12.89 -2.42
C GLU A 267 -8.02 -11.56 -2.90
N GLU A 268 -7.56 -11.06 -4.03
CA GLU A 268 -8.04 -9.82 -4.64
C GLU A 268 -8.33 -10.04 -6.14
N PRO A 269 -9.53 -9.68 -6.63
CA PRO A 269 -10.67 -9.12 -5.89
C PRO A 269 -11.23 -10.06 -4.82
N LEU A 270 -11.71 -9.50 -3.70
CA LEU A 270 -12.34 -10.27 -2.63
C LEU A 270 -13.50 -11.10 -3.18
N SER A 271 -13.45 -12.42 -2.94
CA SER A 271 -14.51 -13.34 -3.39
C SER A 271 -15.89 -12.88 -2.93
N ALA A 272 -16.88 -12.96 -3.82
CA ALA A 272 -18.27 -12.61 -3.50
C ALA A 272 -18.85 -13.46 -2.35
N SER A 273 -18.29 -14.64 -2.09
CA SER A 273 -18.70 -15.54 -1.01
C SER A 273 -17.99 -15.24 0.32
N SER A 274 -17.06 -14.29 0.36
CA SER A 274 -16.34 -13.97 1.59
C SER A 274 -17.29 -13.45 2.68
N PRO A 275 -17.19 -13.95 3.92
CA PRO A 275 -17.98 -13.45 5.03
C PRO A 275 -17.65 -12.00 5.40
N LEU A 276 -16.47 -11.50 5.03
CA LEU A 276 -16.03 -10.12 5.29
C LEU A 276 -17.01 -9.08 4.73
N TRP A 277 -17.75 -9.40 3.65
CA TRP A 277 -18.75 -8.48 3.07
C TRP A 277 -19.94 -8.18 3.98
N THR A 278 -20.32 -9.12 4.82
CA THR A 278 -21.56 -9.05 5.62
C THR A 278 -21.32 -8.92 7.12
N MET A 279 -20.07 -8.96 7.57
CA MET A 279 -19.73 -8.81 8.98
C MET A 279 -19.92 -7.35 9.43
N PRO A 280 -20.79 -7.06 10.43
CA PRO A 280 -21.11 -5.70 10.84
C PRO A 280 -19.95 -4.97 11.52
N ASN A 281 -18.94 -5.70 11.98
CA ASN A 281 -17.73 -5.20 12.62
C ASN A 281 -16.52 -5.14 11.68
N VAL A 282 -16.76 -5.25 10.36
CA VAL A 282 -15.72 -5.17 9.33
C VAL A 282 -16.02 -4.04 8.36
N PHE A 283 -15.00 -3.24 8.03
CA PHE A 283 -15.06 -2.24 6.99
C PHE A 283 -13.99 -2.55 5.92
N VAL A 284 -14.42 -2.74 4.66
CA VAL A 284 -13.55 -3.10 3.54
C VAL A 284 -13.52 -1.98 2.51
N THR A 285 -12.33 -1.65 2.02
CA THR A 285 -12.10 -0.83 0.83
C THR A 285 -11.31 -1.63 -0.22
N PRO A 286 -11.49 -1.36 -1.54
CA PRO A 286 -11.04 -2.27 -2.59
C PRO A 286 -9.60 -1.98 -3.05
N HIS A 287 -8.62 -2.00 -2.13
CA HIS A 287 -7.19 -1.74 -2.36
C HIS A 287 -6.93 -0.39 -3.02
N THR A 288 -7.60 0.65 -2.54
CA THR A 288 -7.56 2.01 -3.10
C THR A 288 -6.82 3.03 -2.23
N ALA A 289 -6.24 2.60 -1.11
CA ALA A 289 -5.52 3.50 -0.19
C ALA A 289 -4.43 4.34 -0.87
N GLY A 290 -3.79 3.80 -1.90
CA GLY A 290 -2.74 4.50 -2.65
C GLY A 290 -3.23 5.34 -3.81
N GLU A 291 -4.50 5.26 -4.18
CA GLU A 291 -5.07 5.86 -5.38
C GLU A 291 -5.53 7.30 -5.11
N THR A 292 -4.86 8.27 -5.73
CA THR A 292 -5.17 9.69 -5.55
C THR A 292 -5.05 10.47 -6.85
N ARG A 293 -5.61 11.69 -6.88
CA ARG A 293 -5.46 12.61 -8.01
C ARG A 293 -4.02 13.01 -8.31
N ALA A 294 -3.13 12.91 -7.32
CA ALA A 294 -1.71 13.26 -7.46
C ALA A 294 -0.82 12.08 -7.88
N TYR A 295 -1.33 10.85 -7.81
CA TYR A 295 -0.53 9.63 -7.94
C TYR A 295 0.29 9.58 -9.22
N GLU A 296 -0.36 9.75 -10.36
CA GLU A 296 0.28 9.71 -11.68
C GLU A 296 1.35 10.81 -11.80
N GLY A 297 1.01 12.04 -11.33
CA GLY A 297 1.95 13.16 -11.32
C GLY A 297 3.21 12.85 -10.51
N ASN A 298 3.06 12.29 -9.31
CA ASN A 298 4.16 11.94 -8.44
C ASN A 298 5.06 10.83 -9.05
N VAL A 299 4.47 9.84 -9.72
CA VAL A 299 5.24 8.80 -10.43
C VAL A 299 6.01 9.40 -11.60
N ILE A 300 5.36 10.28 -12.37
CA ILE A 300 5.99 10.96 -13.51
C ILE A 300 7.16 11.85 -13.05
N ASP A 301 7.07 12.50 -11.90
CA ASP A 301 8.17 13.32 -11.38
C ASP A 301 9.40 12.45 -11.05
N ILE A 302 9.21 11.27 -10.46
CA ILE A 302 10.30 10.29 -10.26
C ILE A 302 10.86 9.80 -11.61
N LEU A 303 9.99 9.51 -12.58
CA LEU A 303 10.43 9.10 -13.93
C LEU A 303 11.34 10.18 -14.55
N VAL A 304 10.90 11.43 -14.55
CA VAL A 304 11.65 12.55 -15.15
C VAL A 304 13.00 12.73 -14.48
N GLU A 305 13.04 12.66 -13.15
CA GLU A 305 14.29 12.71 -12.39
C GLU A 305 15.22 11.54 -12.76
N ASN A 306 14.71 10.31 -12.81
CA ASN A 306 15.50 9.15 -13.18
C ASN A 306 15.99 9.18 -14.63
N LEU A 307 15.19 9.73 -15.56
CA LEU A 307 15.63 9.95 -16.95
C LEU A 307 16.77 10.98 -17.04
N SER A 308 16.77 12.04 -16.21
CA SER A 308 17.88 12.99 -16.13
C SER A 308 19.15 12.30 -15.67
N ARG A 309 19.09 11.60 -14.53
CA ARG A 309 20.22 10.85 -13.95
C ARG A 309 20.81 9.81 -14.92
N LEU A 310 19.94 9.06 -15.60
CA LEU A 310 20.37 8.07 -16.61
C LEU A 310 21.15 8.69 -17.76
N ARG A 311 20.72 9.88 -18.22
CA ARG A 311 21.38 10.62 -19.31
C ARG A 311 22.69 11.27 -18.88
N GLU A 312 22.78 11.67 -17.63
CA GLU A 312 23.99 12.22 -17.02
C GLU A 312 25.00 11.12 -16.64
N GLY A 313 24.61 9.84 -16.83
CA GLY A 313 25.47 8.69 -16.52
C GLY A 313 25.57 8.38 -15.03
N GLU A 314 24.63 8.87 -14.21
CA GLU A 314 24.62 8.60 -12.79
C GLU A 314 24.39 7.10 -12.49
N ARG A 315 25.13 6.60 -11.51
CA ARG A 315 25.03 5.21 -11.08
C ARG A 315 23.81 4.95 -10.20
N SER A 316 23.35 5.96 -9.46
CA SER A 316 22.26 5.83 -8.50
C SER A 316 20.98 6.50 -9.01
N LEU A 317 19.87 5.79 -8.99
CA LEU A 317 18.54 6.31 -9.34
C LEU A 317 17.64 6.42 -8.11
N VAL A 318 16.62 7.26 -8.22
CA VAL A 318 15.59 7.37 -7.17
C VAL A 318 14.81 6.07 -7.08
N ASN A 319 14.72 5.51 -5.88
CA ASN A 319 14.04 4.23 -5.60
C ASN A 319 14.54 3.04 -6.46
N GLN A 320 15.82 3.02 -6.75
CA GLN A 320 16.43 1.94 -7.52
C GLN A 320 16.29 0.59 -6.82
N VAL A 321 15.94 -0.43 -7.61
CA VAL A 321 15.80 -1.83 -7.20
C VAL A 321 16.89 -2.68 -7.86
N LEU A 322 17.22 -2.38 -9.13
CA LEU A 322 18.27 -2.99 -9.94
C LEU A 322 19.12 -1.92 -10.62
#